data_98a1e736128f74c2a920a74ebc89c8e0
#
_entry.id   98a1e736128f74c2a920a74ebc89c8e0
#
_cell.length_a   1.000
_cell.length_b   1.000
_cell.length_c   1.000
_cell.angle_alpha   90.00
_cell.angle_beta   90.00
_cell.angle_gamma   90.00
#
_symmetry.space_group_name_H-M   'P 1'
#
loop_
_entity.id
_entity.type
_entity.pdbx_description
1 polymer ?
#
loop_
_entity_poly.entity_id
_entity_poly.type
_entity_poly.pdbx_seq_one_letter_code
_entity_poly.pdbx_strand_id
1 'polypeptide(L)'
;MKNLIVASTSTIFGGTYLSYLLKDISIHFKETNEIIFIPYARPGGISHDQYTTIASEAFSKIDKKIIGLHTFKNPEIALKNAKAVFVGGGNTFVLVKQLYALKLMRILREEIIKGLPYLGTSAGSNICGLTINTTNDMPIVYPPSFKTLGVLPFNINPHYLDPNPTSKHMGETRETRIKEFLTQQTLPVVGIREGSWLQVKNEKIILKGGLSAKAVSYTHLTLPTSYAV
;
A
#
# COMPACT_ATOMS: atom_id res chain seq x y z
N MET A 1 10.37 -4.57 14.94
CA MET A 1 11.16 -4.79 13.69
C MET A 1 10.20 -4.74 12.50
N LYS A 2 10.40 -3.87 11.51
CA LYS A 2 9.48 -3.77 10.36
C LYS A 2 9.85 -4.77 9.25
N ASN A 3 8.86 -5.43 8.65
CA ASN A 3 9.03 -6.36 7.53
C ASN A 3 7.87 -6.20 6.54
N LEU A 4 8.04 -5.35 5.50
CA LEU A 4 6.96 -4.98 4.60
C LEU A 4 7.35 -5.19 3.13
N ILE A 5 6.35 -5.55 2.32
CA ILE A 5 6.30 -5.32 0.88
C ILE A 5 5.18 -4.30 0.61
N VAL A 6 5.54 -3.19 -0.05
CA VAL A 6 4.64 -2.06 -0.35
C VAL A 6 4.60 -1.88 -1.86
N ALA A 7 3.65 -2.55 -2.52
CA ALA A 7 3.59 -2.65 -3.98
C ALA A 7 2.64 -1.60 -4.58
N SER A 8 3.04 -1.04 -5.72
CA SER A 8 2.24 -0.02 -6.41
C SER A 8 0.86 -0.54 -6.82
N THR A 9 0.82 -1.74 -7.38
CA THR A 9 -0.43 -2.37 -7.88
C THR A 9 -0.49 -3.84 -7.50
N SER A 10 -1.67 -4.43 -7.58
CA SER A 10 -1.84 -5.89 -7.50
C SER A 10 -1.72 -6.58 -8.87
N THR A 11 -1.90 -5.85 -9.97
CA THR A 11 -1.89 -6.43 -11.32
C THR A 11 -1.24 -5.45 -12.29
N ILE A 12 -0.29 -5.91 -13.08
CA ILE A 12 0.32 -5.15 -14.17
C ILE A 12 -0.41 -5.45 -15.49
N PHE A 13 -0.33 -4.53 -16.44
CA PHE A 13 -0.93 -4.71 -17.77
C PHE A 13 -0.47 -6.02 -18.42
N GLY A 14 -1.41 -6.81 -18.91
CA GLY A 14 -1.14 -8.13 -19.50
C GLY A 14 -0.85 -9.26 -18.51
N GLY A 15 -0.80 -8.97 -17.21
CA GLY A 15 -0.56 -9.95 -16.15
C GLY A 15 -1.83 -10.40 -15.42
N THR A 16 -1.69 -11.39 -14.54
CA THR A 16 -2.73 -11.81 -13.60
C THR A 16 -2.44 -11.28 -12.20
N TYR A 17 -3.43 -11.36 -11.30
CA TYR A 17 -3.36 -10.86 -9.94
C TYR A 17 -2.09 -11.34 -9.23
N LEU A 18 -1.25 -10.42 -8.77
CA LEU A 18 0.04 -10.60 -8.08
C LEU A 18 1.11 -11.40 -8.84
N SER A 19 0.88 -11.82 -10.09
CA SER A 19 1.78 -12.74 -10.81
C SER A 19 3.24 -12.25 -10.88
N TYR A 20 3.46 -10.95 -11.05
CA TYR A 20 4.79 -10.35 -11.13
C TYR A 20 5.55 -10.34 -9.78
N LEU A 21 4.84 -10.53 -8.67
CA LEU A 21 5.34 -10.36 -7.31
C LEU A 21 5.38 -11.68 -6.51
N LEU A 22 4.78 -12.78 -7.02
CA LEU A 22 4.60 -14.03 -6.28
C LEU A 22 5.91 -14.60 -5.72
N LYS A 23 7.02 -14.51 -6.46
CA LYS A 23 8.33 -14.98 -5.99
C LYS A 23 8.78 -14.24 -4.72
N ASP A 24 8.68 -12.92 -4.72
CA ASP A 24 9.07 -12.11 -3.56
C ASP A 24 8.09 -12.28 -2.40
N ILE A 25 6.80 -12.45 -2.67
CA ILE A 25 5.76 -12.78 -1.67
C ILE A 25 6.08 -14.13 -1.00
N SER A 26 6.44 -15.14 -1.76
CA SER A 26 6.81 -16.46 -1.20
C SER A 26 8.00 -16.38 -0.24
N ILE A 27 9.03 -15.63 -0.61
CA ILE A 27 10.20 -15.37 0.25
C ILE A 27 9.81 -14.54 1.48
N HIS A 28 8.96 -13.53 1.30
CA HIS A 28 8.52 -12.64 2.37
C HIS A 28 7.74 -13.36 3.47
N PHE A 29 6.87 -14.29 3.08
CA PHE A 29 6.03 -15.08 3.98
C PHE A 29 6.55 -16.51 4.22
N LYS A 30 7.86 -16.75 4.06
CA LYS A 30 8.45 -18.10 4.17
C LYS A 30 8.20 -18.77 5.53
N GLU A 31 8.09 -17.99 6.61
CA GLU A 31 7.91 -18.49 7.97
C GLU A 31 6.44 -18.82 8.32
N THR A 32 5.49 -18.58 7.41
CA THR A 32 4.07 -18.89 7.66
C THR A 32 3.37 -19.38 6.39
N ASN A 33 2.40 -20.27 6.58
CA ASN A 33 1.54 -20.74 5.49
C ASN A 33 0.15 -20.08 5.52
N GLU A 34 -0.21 -19.37 6.59
CA GLU A 34 -1.49 -18.69 6.72
C GLU A 34 -1.30 -17.18 6.78
N ILE A 35 -2.05 -16.44 5.96
CA ILE A 35 -2.00 -14.99 5.83
C ILE A 35 -3.41 -14.46 6.01
N ILE A 36 -3.58 -13.53 6.94
CA ILE A 36 -4.83 -12.79 7.10
C ILE A 36 -4.94 -11.76 5.99
N PHE A 37 -6.03 -11.82 5.24
CA PHE A 37 -6.33 -10.88 4.16
C PHE A 37 -7.33 -9.81 4.61
N ILE A 38 -7.04 -8.56 4.35
CA ILE A 38 -7.93 -7.41 4.62
C ILE A 38 -8.51 -6.93 3.29
N PRO A 39 -9.79 -7.30 2.95
CA PRO A 39 -10.43 -6.99 1.66
C PRO A 39 -11.15 -5.63 1.64
N TYR A 40 -10.99 -4.78 2.65
CA TYR A 40 -11.89 -3.66 2.96
C TYR A 40 -11.79 -2.43 2.05
N ALA A 41 -10.94 -2.47 1.03
CA ALA A 41 -10.79 -1.36 0.08
C ALA A 41 -11.83 -1.37 -1.07
N ARG A 42 -12.69 -2.38 -1.17
CA ARG A 42 -13.64 -2.51 -2.28
C ARG A 42 -14.97 -1.79 -1.96
N PRO A 43 -15.31 -0.71 -2.70
CA PRO A 43 -16.56 0.03 -2.46
C PRO A 43 -17.79 -0.67 -3.06
N GLY A 44 -17.59 -1.63 -3.97
CA GLY A 44 -18.63 -2.34 -4.69
C GLY A 44 -18.05 -3.22 -5.79
N GLY A 45 -18.92 -3.84 -6.58
CA GLY A 45 -18.57 -4.72 -7.72
C GLY A 45 -18.24 -6.15 -7.32
N ILE A 46 -17.48 -6.38 -6.27
CA ILE A 46 -17.19 -7.71 -5.71
C ILE A 46 -17.34 -7.69 -4.20
N SER A 47 -17.82 -8.81 -3.63
CA SER A 47 -17.90 -8.97 -2.17
C SER A 47 -16.52 -9.18 -1.54
N HIS A 48 -16.43 -9.08 -0.21
CA HIS A 48 -15.20 -9.42 0.52
C HIS A 48 -14.81 -10.89 0.30
N ASP A 49 -15.79 -11.81 0.23
CA ASP A 49 -15.55 -13.23 -0.06
C ASP A 49 -14.97 -13.43 -1.47
N GLN A 50 -15.58 -12.82 -2.48
CA GLN A 50 -15.08 -12.88 -3.86
C GLN A 50 -13.65 -12.32 -3.98
N TYR A 51 -13.37 -11.21 -3.30
CA TYR A 51 -12.02 -10.64 -3.31
C TYR A 51 -11.02 -11.55 -2.58
N THR A 52 -11.45 -12.19 -1.49
CA THR A 52 -10.64 -13.18 -0.77
C THR A 52 -10.35 -14.40 -1.63
N THR A 53 -11.33 -14.86 -2.42
CA THR A 53 -11.13 -15.95 -3.39
C THR A 53 -10.07 -15.60 -4.43
N ILE A 54 -10.14 -14.40 -5.05
CA ILE A 54 -9.12 -13.94 -6.01
C ILE A 54 -7.72 -13.93 -5.39
N ALA A 55 -7.60 -13.44 -4.15
CA ALA A 55 -6.33 -13.46 -3.42
C ALA A 55 -5.87 -14.90 -3.14
N SER A 56 -6.79 -15.78 -2.73
CA SER A 56 -6.51 -17.19 -2.43
C SER A 56 -5.99 -17.95 -3.66
N GLU A 57 -6.60 -17.73 -4.82
CA GLU A 57 -6.15 -18.34 -6.09
C GLU A 57 -4.71 -17.92 -6.47
N ALA A 58 -4.34 -16.66 -6.21
CA ALA A 58 -2.97 -16.22 -6.46
C ALA A 58 -1.98 -16.85 -5.47
N PHE A 59 -2.33 -16.88 -4.19
CA PHE A 59 -1.46 -17.38 -3.13
C PHE A 59 -1.34 -18.91 -3.11
N SER A 60 -2.33 -19.64 -3.62
CA SER A 60 -2.24 -21.09 -3.78
C SER A 60 -1.09 -21.53 -4.70
N LYS A 61 -0.71 -20.68 -5.67
CA LYS A 61 0.43 -20.92 -6.57
C LYS A 61 1.79 -20.93 -5.86
N ILE A 62 1.84 -20.47 -4.62
CA ILE A 62 3.04 -20.42 -3.77
C ILE A 62 2.82 -21.13 -2.43
N ASP A 63 1.87 -22.08 -2.39
CA ASP A 63 1.54 -22.90 -1.22
C ASP A 63 1.21 -22.10 0.04
N LYS A 64 0.48 -20.98 -0.12
CA LYS A 64 0.02 -20.11 0.98
C LYS A 64 -1.50 -20.07 1.02
N LYS A 65 -2.05 -20.10 2.24
CA LYS A 65 -3.48 -20.01 2.52
C LYS A 65 -3.86 -18.59 2.89
N ILE A 66 -4.88 -18.05 2.24
CA ILE A 66 -5.48 -16.76 2.56
C ILE A 66 -6.75 -16.96 3.39
N ILE A 67 -6.88 -16.19 4.45
CA ILE A 67 -8.09 -16.15 5.30
C ILE A 67 -8.56 -14.70 5.39
N GLY A 68 -9.77 -14.43 4.92
CA GLY A 68 -10.35 -13.09 4.96
C GLY A 68 -10.63 -12.63 6.40
N LEU A 69 -10.16 -11.44 6.77
CA LEU A 69 -10.37 -10.90 8.12
C LEU A 69 -11.86 -10.72 8.46
N HIS A 70 -12.70 -10.47 7.46
CA HIS A 70 -14.16 -10.30 7.61
C HIS A 70 -14.89 -11.58 8.03
N THR A 71 -14.27 -12.77 7.92
CA THR A 71 -14.87 -14.04 8.34
C THR A 71 -14.75 -14.31 9.85
N PHE A 72 -13.94 -13.53 10.56
CA PHE A 72 -13.74 -13.71 11.99
C PHE A 72 -14.80 -12.96 12.79
N LYS A 73 -15.37 -13.59 13.82
CA LYS A 73 -16.29 -12.95 14.77
C LYS A 73 -15.65 -11.77 15.50
N ASN A 74 -14.35 -11.86 15.79
CA ASN A 74 -13.58 -10.81 16.42
C ASN A 74 -12.32 -10.50 15.57
N PRO A 75 -12.40 -9.55 14.64
CA PRO A 75 -11.28 -9.21 13.76
C PRO A 75 -10.08 -8.59 14.52
N GLU A 76 -10.30 -7.95 15.66
CA GLU A 76 -9.21 -7.41 16.49
C GLU A 76 -8.34 -8.55 17.06
N ILE A 77 -8.95 -9.58 17.59
CA ILE A 77 -8.24 -10.77 18.12
C ILE A 77 -7.55 -11.51 16.99
N ALA A 78 -8.24 -11.70 15.85
CA ALA A 78 -7.66 -12.36 14.70
C ALA A 78 -6.40 -11.65 14.20
N LEU A 79 -6.43 -10.32 14.13
CA LEU A 79 -5.29 -9.51 13.69
C LEU A 79 -4.13 -9.54 14.69
N LYS A 80 -4.39 -9.50 16.00
CA LYS A 80 -3.35 -9.64 17.04
C LYS A 80 -2.65 -11.01 17.02
N ASN A 81 -3.36 -12.06 16.62
CA ASN A 81 -2.82 -13.42 16.52
C ASN A 81 -2.28 -13.77 15.12
N ALA A 82 -2.39 -12.86 14.17
CA ALA A 82 -1.93 -13.06 12.80
C ALA A 82 -0.43 -13.33 12.75
N LYS A 83 -0.01 -14.24 11.87
CA LYS A 83 1.41 -14.53 11.58
C LYS A 83 1.91 -13.74 10.36
N ALA A 84 1.01 -13.31 9.51
CA ALA A 84 1.25 -12.44 8.37
C ALA A 84 -0.06 -11.75 7.96
N VAL A 85 0.04 -10.60 7.33
CA VAL A 85 -1.12 -9.85 6.84
C VAL A 85 -0.90 -9.35 5.42
N PHE A 86 -1.97 -9.42 4.62
CA PHE A 86 -2.05 -8.81 3.29
C PHE A 86 -3.22 -7.84 3.25
N VAL A 87 -2.98 -6.58 2.87
CA VAL A 87 -4.01 -5.56 2.66
C VAL A 87 -4.18 -5.31 1.17
N GLY A 88 -5.35 -5.64 0.66
CA GLY A 88 -5.68 -5.50 -0.76
C GLY A 88 -5.88 -4.06 -1.21
N GLY A 89 -5.85 -3.88 -2.54
CA GLY A 89 -6.13 -2.61 -3.21
C GLY A 89 -7.62 -2.33 -3.40
N GLY A 90 -7.92 -1.12 -3.83
CA GLY A 90 -9.24 -0.56 -4.07
C GLY A 90 -9.26 0.91 -3.68
N ASN A 91 -10.36 1.42 -3.15
CA ASN A 91 -10.47 2.80 -2.72
C ASN A 91 -9.89 2.99 -1.31
N THR A 92 -8.89 3.85 -1.21
CA THR A 92 -8.15 4.12 0.04
C THR A 92 -9.04 4.74 1.12
N PHE A 93 -9.99 5.62 0.75
CA PHE A 93 -10.93 6.23 1.73
C PHE A 93 -11.85 5.19 2.34
N VAL A 94 -12.34 4.24 1.53
CA VAL A 94 -13.17 3.12 2.00
C VAL A 94 -12.38 2.23 2.95
N LEU A 95 -11.14 1.88 2.59
CA LEU A 95 -10.24 1.08 3.45
C LEU A 95 -10.02 1.75 4.80
N VAL A 96 -9.65 3.03 4.81
CA VAL A 96 -9.36 3.79 6.03
C VAL A 96 -10.60 3.91 6.90
N LYS A 97 -11.76 4.26 6.31
CA LYS A 97 -13.03 4.31 7.04
C LYS A 97 -13.34 2.99 7.74
N GLN A 98 -13.19 1.87 7.04
CA GLN A 98 -13.48 0.54 7.59
C GLN A 98 -12.48 0.13 8.69
N LEU A 99 -11.19 0.40 8.50
CA LEU A 99 -10.18 0.12 9.52
C LEU A 99 -10.41 0.92 10.81
N TYR A 100 -10.86 2.17 10.71
CA TYR A 100 -11.24 2.97 11.86
C TYR A 100 -12.53 2.47 12.51
N ALA A 101 -13.57 2.16 11.74
CA ALA A 101 -14.85 1.65 12.24
C ALA A 101 -14.68 0.35 13.03
N LEU A 102 -13.79 -0.52 12.58
CA LEU A 102 -13.46 -1.80 13.24
C LEU A 102 -12.33 -1.67 14.27
N LYS A 103 -11.83 -0.45 14.57
CA LYS A 103 -10.72 -0.18 15.51
C LYS A 103 -9.41 -0.91 15.17
N LEU A 104 -9.21 -1.27 13.90
CA LEU A 104 -8.08 -2.07 13.44
C LEU A 104 -6.85 -1.25 13.10
N MET A 105 -6.98 0.06 12.80
CA MET A 105 -5.86 0.89 12.35
C MET A 105 -4.69 0.87 13.34
N ARG A 106 -4.98 1.06 14.62
CA ARG A 106 -3.96 1.06 15.69
C ARG A 106 -3.35 -0.33 15.87
N ILE A 107 -4.18 -1.37 15.92
CA ILE A 107 -3.72 -2.76 16.12
C ILE A 107 -2.79 -3.17 14.97
N LEU A 108 -3.20 -2.92 13.73
CA LEU A 108 -2.40 -3.23 12.54
C LEU A 108 -1.03 -2.53 12.60
N ARG A 109 -1.00 -1.24 12.96
CA ARG A 109 0.25 -0.49 13.14
C ARG A 109 1.14 -1.12 14.20
N GLU A 110 0.59 -1.42 15.39
CA GLU A 110 1.32 -2.00 16.51
C GLU A 110 1.94 -3.36 16.14
N GLU A 111 1.18 -4.24 15.49
CA GLU A 111 1.67 -5.56 15.08
C GLU A 111 2.75 -5.47 14.00
N ILE A 112 2.61 -4.56 13.01
CA ILE A 112 3.66 -4.31 12.02
C ILE A 112 4.96 -3.83 12.67
N ILE A 113 4.88 -2.94 13.64
CA ILE A 113 6.07 -2.44 14.38
C ILE A 113 6.74 -3.55 15.19
N LYS A 114 5.96 -4.50 15.73
CA LYS A 114 6.47 -5.70 16.41
C LYS A 114 7.12 -6.70 15.44
N GLY A 115 6.89 -6.58 14.15
CA GLY A 115 7.51 -7.42 13.12
C GLY A 115 6.56 -8.30 12.33
N LEU A 116 5.24 -8.10 12.45
CA LEU A 116 4.26 -8.80 11.63
C LEU A 116 4.58 -8.57 10.14
N PRO A 117 4.87 -9.63 9.36
CA PRO A 117 5.08 -9.50 7.93
C PRO A 117 3.84 -8.92 7.25
N TYR A 118 4.05 -7.85 6.49
CA TYR A 118 2.99 -7.07 5.84
C TYR A 118 3.19 -7.02 4.33
N LEU A 119 2.13 -7.28 3.59
CA LEU A 119 2.02 -6.98 2.17
C LEU A 119 0.90 -5.95 1.97
N GLY A 120 1.20 -4.86 1.28
CA GLY A 120 0.19 -3.92 0.81
C GLY A 120 0.24 -3.78 -0.71
N THR A 121 -0.92 -3.63 -1.35
CA THR A 121 -1.02 -3.27 -2.76
C THR A 121 -1.94 -2.07 -2.94
N SER A 122 -1.54 -1.08 -3.76
CA SER A 122 -2.36 0.11 -4.05
C SER A 122 -2.84 0.81 -2.77
N ALA A 123 -4.13 0.77 -2.44
CA ALA A 123 -4.69 1.32 -1.20
C ALA A 123 -3.99 0.76 0.06
N GLY A 124 -3.69 -0.55 0.09
CA GLY A 124 -2.94 -1.17 1.18
C GLY A 124 -1.51 -0.66 1.29
N SER A 125 -0.90 -0.24 0.18
CA SER A 125 0.40 0.43 0.18
C SER A 125 0.29 1.88 0.62
N ASN A 126 -0.73 2.60 0.16
CA ASN A 126 -0.93 4.00 0.51
C ASN A 126 -1.03 4.20 2.03
N ILE A 127 -1.76 3.33 2.74
CA ILE A 127 -1.90 3.43 4.20
C ILE A 127 -0.62 3.14 5.00
N CYS A 128 0.47 2.68 4.37
CA CYS A 128 1.77 2.55 5.04
C CYS A 128 2.42 3.91 5.35
N GLY A 129 2.04 4.97 4.61
CA GLY A 129 2.45 6.34 4.87
C GLY A 129 1.82 6.92 6.14
N LEU A 130 2.07 8.21 6.36
CA LEU A 130 1.52 8.94 7.51
C LEU A 130 0.06 9.33 7.30
N THR A 131 -0.30 9.66 6.05
CA THR A 131 -1.67 10.07 5.69
C THR A 131 -2.05 9.57 4.30
N ILE A 132 -3.36 9.58 3.99
CA ILE A 132 -3.88 9.27 2.65
C ILE A 132 -3.95 10.46 1.70
N ASN A 133 -3.41 11.61 2.07
CA ASN A 133 -3.55 12.85 1.31
C ASN A 133 -2.94 12.78 -0.11
N THR A 134 -2.10 11.80 -0.37
CA THR A 134 -1.45 11.59 -1.67
C THR A 134 -2.02 10.40 -2.45
N THR A 135 -3.21 9.89 -2.06
CA THR A 135 -3.92 8.89 -2.86
C THR A 135 -4.45 9.46 -4.17
N ASN A 136 -4.61 8.58 -5.16
CA ASN A 136 -5.25 8.95 -6.44
C ASN A 136 -6.77 8.69 -6.43
N ASP A 137 -7.28 8.13 -5.35
CA ASP A 137 -8.69 7.70 -5.25
C ASP A 137 -9.63 8.88 -5.04
N MET A 138 -10.86 8.74 -5.51
CA MET A 138 -11.91 9.70 -5.20
C MET A 138 -12.42 9.49 -3.77
N PRO A 139 -12.70 10.57 -3.02
CA PRO A 139 -13.21 10.52 -1.64
C PRO A 139 -14.71 10.20 -1.59
N ILE A 140 -15.07 8.98 -2.00
CA ILE A 140 -16.47 8.51 -2.06
C ILE A 140 -17.11 8.27 -0.69
N VAL A 141 -16.31 8.25 0.36
CA VAL A 141 -16.74 8.19 1.76
C VAL A 141 -15.87 9.13 2.61
N TYR A 142 -16.35 9.51 3.78
CA TYR A 142 -15.64 10.38 4.71
C TYR A 142 -15.06 9.54 5.87
N PRO A 143 -13.75 9.24 5.89
CA PRO A 143 -13.13 8.57 7.03
C PRO A 143 -12.98 9.55 8.20
N PRO A 144 -12.95 9.08 9.46
CA PRO A 144 -12.86 9.96 10.63
C PRO A 144 -11.49 10.66 10.75
N SER A 145 -10.48 10.19 10.02
CA SER A 145 -9.15 10.77 9.95
C SER A 145 -8.45 10.37 8.66
N PHE A 146 -7.57 11.22 8.17
CA PHE A 146 -6.64 10.90 7.07
C PHE A 146 -5.33 10.27 7.56
N LYS A 147 -5.08 10.25 8.89
CA LYS A 147 -3.92 9.56 9.47
C LYS A 147 -4.03 8.07 9.26
N THR A 148 -2.90 7.43 8.97
CA THR A 148 -2.84 6.00 8.67
C THR A 148 -1.80 5.28 9.52
N LEU A 149 -1.20 4.20 9.02
CA LEU A 149 -0.29 3.36 9.81
C LEU A 149 1.00 4.11 10.23
N GLY A 150 1.50 5.04 9.40
CA GLY A 150 2.72 5.79 9.71
C GLY A 150 3.92 4.88 9.99
N VAL A 151 4.00 3.75 9.29
CA VAL A 151 5.13 2.81 9.40
C VAL A 151 6.28 3.17 8.46
N LEU A 152 6.03 4.07 7.51
CA LEU A 152 7.01 4.71 6.65
C LEU A 152 7.08 6.22 6.96
N PRO A 153 8.27 6.86 6.87
CA PRO A 153 8.44 8.28 7.20
C PRO A 153 8.03 9.23 6.06
N PHE A 154 7.29 8.74 5.06
CA PHE A 154 6.82 9.48 3.89
C PHE A 154 5.45 8.96 3.46
N ASN A 155 4.75 9.75 2.65
CA ASN A 155 3.51 9.31 2.02
C ASN A 155 3.79 8.53 0.73
N ILE A 156 2.88 7.64 0.38
CA ILE A 156 2.94 6.84 -0.85
C ILE A 156 1.94 7.40 -1.86
N ASN A 157 2.37 7.55 -3.12
CA ASN A 157 1.46 7.68 -4.25
C ASN A 157 1.60 6.42 -5.12
N PRO A 158 0.75 5.41 -4.93
CA PRO A 158 0.74 4.22 -5.78
C PRO A 158 0.19 4.58 -7.17
N HIS A 159 0.45 3.72 -8.16
CA HIS A 159 0.10 3.98 -9.56
C HIS A 159 0.65 5.33 -10.07
N TYR A 160 1.88 5.66 -9.63
CA TYR A 160 2.52 6.88 -10.13
C TYR A 160 2.71 6.79 -11.65
N LEU A 161 2.28 7.82 -12.33
CA LEU A 161 2.35 7.92 -13.78
C LEU A 161 3.14 9.17 -14.15
N ASP A 162 4.16 8.98 -15.00
CA ASP A 162 4.92 10.08 -15.56
C ASP A 162 4.08 10.93 -16.52
N PRO A 163 4.37 12.22 -16.66
CA PRO A 163 3.73 13.05 -17.67
C PRO A 163 3.91 12.47 -19.05
N ASN A 164 2.82 12.40 -19.83
CA ASN A 164 2.89 12.04 -21.24
C ASN A 164 2.90 13.31 -22.11
N PRO A 165 4.04 13.68 -22.74
CA PRO A 165 4.14 14.90 -23.55
C PRO A 165 3.19 14.92 -24.76
N THR A 166 2.73 13.76 -25.22
CA THR A 166 1.81 13.65 -26.37
C THR A 166 0.33 13.64 -25.96
N SER A 167 0.06 13.65 -24.65
CA SER A 167 -1.31 13.67 -24.14
C SER A 167 -1.99 15.01 -24.45
N LYS A 168 -3.20 14.95 -24.98
CA LYS A 168 -4.09 16.12 -25.15
C LYS A 168 -4.89 16.47 -23.89
N HIS A 169 -4.72 15.68 -22.81
CA HIS A 169 -5.39 15.94 -21.54
C HIS A 169 -4.77 17.15 -20.86
N MET A 170 -5.61 18.13 -20.48
CA MET A 170 -5.16 19.40 -19.88
C MET A 170 -5.20 19.39 -18.34
N GLY A 171 -5.54 18.27 -17.70
CA GLY A 171 -5.49 18.14 -16.24
C GLY A 171 -4.06 17.98 -15.73
N GLU A 172 -3.86 18.33 -14.44
CA GLU A 172 -2.56 18.28 -13.79
C GLU A 172 -1.99 16.87 -13.78
N THR A 173 -0.67 16.82 -13.91
CA THR A 173 0.09 15.56 -13.78
C THR A 173 0.13 15.07 -12.33
N ARG A 174 0.50 13.82 -12.11
CA ARG A 174 0.74 13.29 -10.75
C ARG A 174 1.80 14.10 -10.00
N GLU A 175 2.87 14.48 -10.70
CA GLU A 175 3.93 15.29 -10.12
C GLU A 175 3.43 16.68 -9.69
N THR A 176 2.61 17.35 -10.51
CA THR A 176 2.00 18.64 -10.18
C THR A 176 1.18 18.53 -8.91
N ARG A 177 0.28 17.56 -8.81
CA ARG A 177 -0.56 17.34 -7.63
C ARG A 177 0.24 17.02 -6.36
N ILE A 178 1.34 16.29 -6.48
CA ILE A 178 2.24 16.06 -5.35
C ILE A 178 2.95 17.36 -4.94
N LYS A 179 3.36 18.20 -5.89
CA LYS A 179 3.94 19.52 -5.60
C LYS A 179 2.94 20.44 -4.91
N GLU A 180 1.68 20.44 -5.35
CA GLU A 180 0.59 21.17 -4.67
C GLU A 180 0.42 20.70 -3.22
N PHE A 181 0.37 19.39 -2.97
CA PHE A 181 0.35 18.85 -1.62
C PHE A 181 1.52 19.40 -0.77
N LEU A 182 2.72 19.46 -1.35
CA LEU A 182 3.92 19.93 -0.66
C LEU A 182 3.94 21.45 -0.41
N THR A 183 3.03 22.23 -0.98
CA THR A 183 2.86 23.66 -0.58
C THR A 183 2.21 23.79 0.79
N GLN A 184 1.47 22.79 1.24
CA GLN A 184 0.73 22.78 2.51
C GLN A 184 1.31 21.79 3.54
N GLN A 185 2.19 20.89 3.11
CA GLN A 185 2.74 19.82 3.93
C GLN A 185 4.24 19.66 3.65
N THR A 186 5.00 19.29 4.66
CA THR A 186 6.45 19.03 4.53
C THR A 186 6.79 17.54 4.39
N LEU A 187 5.79 16.67 4.37
CA LEU A 187 5.97 15.22 4.29
C LEU A 187 6.45 14.80 2.90
N PRO A 188 7.60 14.13 2.78
CA PRO A 188 8.04 13.59 1.49
C PRO A 188 7.01 12.61 0.90
N VAL A 189 6.98 12.50 -0.41
CA VAL A 189 6.10 11.61 -1.14
C VAL A 189 6.91 10.73 -2.06
N VAL A 190 6.64 9.41 -2.02
CA VAL A 190 7.24 8.44 -2.94
C VAL A 190 6.16 7.92 -3.89
N GLY A 191 6.27 8.32 -5.15
CA GLY A 191 5.46 7.80 -6.26
C GLY A 191 6.05 6.47 -6.75
N ILE A 192 5.30 5.39 -6.61
CA ILE A 192 5.72 4.04 -7.03
C ILE A 192 5.02 3.69 -8.33
N ARG A 193 5.79 3.38 -9.38
CA ARG A 193 5.27 2.95 -10.70
C ARG A 193 4.77 1.51 -10.63
N GLU A 194 3.78 1.17 -11.45
CA GLU A 194 3.25 -0.19 -11.55
C GLU A 194 4.35 -1.19 -11.92
N GLY A 195 4.33 -2.38 -11.31
CA GLY A 195 5.39 -3.38 -11.44
C GLY A 195 6.59 -3.16 -10.50
N SER A 196 6.57 -2.10 -9.67
CA SER A 196 7.59 -1.84 -8.65
C SER A 196 7.00 -1.86 -7.23
N TRP A 197 7.86 -2.12 -6.26
CA TRP A 197 7.50 -2.15 -4.85
C TRP A 197 8.67 -1.76 -3.95
N LEU A 198 8.37 -1.32 -2.74
CA LEU A 198 9.35 -1.14 -1.68
C LEU A 198 9.41 -2.42 -0.82
N GLN A 199 10.59 -2.96 -0.65
CA GLN A 199 10.88 -3.96 0.37
C GLN A 199 11.49 -3.25 1.57
N VAL A 200 10.84 -3.40 2.73
CA VAL A 200 11.26 -2.75 3.97
C VAL A 200 11.66 -3.81 4.98
N LYS A 201 12.88 -3.69 5.51
CA LYS A 201 13.36 -4.49 6.65
C LYS A 201 13.98 -3.55 7.67
N ASN A 202 13.31 -3.38 8.79
CA ASN A 202 13.63 -2.37 9.81
C ASN A 202 13.66 -0.95 9.21
N GLU A 203 14.81 -0.30 9.21
CA GLU A 203 14.99 1.03 8.62
C GLU A 203 15.50 0.98 7.16
N LYS A 204 15.86 -0.21 6.67
CA LYS A 204 16.33 -0.37 5.30
C LYS A 204 15.16 -0.47 4.35
N ILE A 205 15.09 0.44 3.39
CA ILE A 205 14.07 0.50 2.33
C ILE A 205 14.77 0.29 1.00
N ILE A 206 14.33 -0.70 0.22
CA ILE A 206 14.89 -1.03 -1.09
C ILE A 206 13.76 -0.98 -2.10
N LEU A 207 13.93 -0.20 -3.16
CA LEU A 207 13.07 -0.27 -4.34
C LEU A 207 13.40 -1.53 -5.15
N LYS A 208 12.38 -2.28 -5.50
CA LYS A 208 12.45 -3.47 -6.34
C LYS A 208 11.46 -3.36 -7.51
N GLY A 209 11.61 -4.27 -8.48
CA GLY A 209 10.86 -4.25 -9.73
C GLY A 209 11.69 -3.66 -10.86
N GLY A 210 11.08 -3.51 -12.04
CA GLY A 210 11.78 -3.07 -13.26
C GLY A 210 11.85 -1.55 -13.43
N LEU A 211 11.19 -0.75 -12.61
CA LEU A 211 11.04 0.70 -12.80
C LEU A 211 11.53 1.47 -11.56
N SER A 212 12.03 2.69 -11.79
CA SER A 212 12.39 3.62 -10.73
C SER A 212 11.15 4.13 -9.98
N ALA A 213 11.33 4.70 -8.79
CA ALA A 213 10.30 5.46 -8.08
C ALA A 213 10.57 6.96 -8.20
N LYS A 214 9.53 7.78 -8.05
CA LYS A 214 9.64 9.24 -8.01
C LYS A 214 9.58 9.71 -6.55
N ALA A 215 10.68 10.18 -6.02
CA ALA A 215 10.70 10.86 -4.73
C ALA A 215 10.51 12.37 -4.93
N VAL A 216 9.57 12.95 -4.19
CA VAL A 216 9.31 14.40 -4.19
C VAL A 216 9.29 14.86 -2.74
N SER A 217 10.09 15.87 -2.42
CA SER A 217 10.16 16.48 -1.09
C SER A 217 10.00 17.98 -1.20
N TYR A 218 9.55 18.58 -0.10
CA TYR A 218 9.54 20.03 0.04
C TYR A 218 11.00 20.52 0.05
N THR A 219 11.40 21.27 -0.98
CA THR A 219 12.68 21.95 -1.00
C THR A 219 12.43 23.42 -0.70
N HIS A 220 12.83 23.91 0.49
CA HIS A 220 13.13 25.34 0.63
C HIS A 220 14.23 25.67 -0.37
N LEU A 221 13.96 26.60 -1.27
CA LEU A 221 14.96 27.21 -2.13
C LEU A 221 16.08 27.77 -1.24
N THR A 222 17.15 27.05 -1.11
CA THR A 222 18.55 27.45 -0.88
C THR A 222 19.32 26.31 -0.23
N LEU A 223 19.79 25.37 -1.05
CA LEU A 223 21.09 24.73 -0.80
C LEU A 223 21.55 24.07 -2.11
N PRO A 224 22.81 24.25 -2.52
CA PRO A 224 23.37 23.50 -3.64
C PRO A 224 23.45 22.03 -3.24
N THR A 225 22.71 21.20 -3.94
CA THR A 225 22.65 19.76 -3.70
C THR A 225 23.78 19.05 -4.41
N SER A 226 24.74 18.60 -3.63
CA SER A 226 25.49 17.41 -3.95
C SER A 226 24.97 16.30 -3.03
N TYR A 227 24.07 15.45 -3.50
CA TYR A 227 23.87 14.12 -2.96
C TYR A 227 24.14 13.14 -4.09
N ALA A 228 25.37 12.61 -4.08
CA ALA A 228 25.68 11.37 -4.74
C ALA A 228 24.90 10.24 -4.04
N VAL A 229 24.32 9.35 -4.83
CA VAL A 229 23.70 8.09 -4.42
C VAL A 229 24.79 7.08 -4.09
#